data_8864c3ec31c1a691a1045591e551adea
#
_entry.id   8864c3ec31c1a691a1045591e551adea
#
_cell.length_a   1.000
_cell.length_b   1.000
_cell.length_c   1.000
_cell.angle_alpha   90.00
_cell.angle_beta   90.00
_cell.angle_gamma   90.00
#
_symmetry.space_group_name_H-M   'P 1'
#
loop_
_entity.id
_entity.type
_entity.pdbx_description
1 polymer ?
#
loop_
_entity_poly.entity_id
_entity_poly.type
_entity_poly.pdbx_seq_one_letter_code
_entity_poly.pdbx_strand_id
1 'polypeptide(L)'
;MKTVKQLQLLSLAVMLLAVSACQSKPKDGLTDTYTSGVIAIAADESFQPIVQEEVDVFEGLFPLAGIVPRYVTEVEAVNLLLKDSLRLAITSRRLTPEEVNSFNSRKFFPQEIKIATDGLALITNRENPDTLITVNEIRSILTGKVTQWKEIYPASRLKDIRLVFDNKNSSTVRFAVDSICKGAPLSDQVKALKTNREVIDFVSKTPDAIGIIGVNWLSDRNDSTGLSFSKEVRVMSVSAADKATPENSFKPYQAYLFYGDYPLARSIYAPVSYTHL
;
A
#
# COMPACT_ATOMS: atom_id res chain seq x y z
N MET A 1 -25.97 15.20 72.05
CA MET A 1 -25.00 15.83 71.12
C MET A 1 -23.83 14.92 70.71
N LYS A 2 -23.31 14.03 71.53
CA LYS A 2 -22.19 13.12 71.16
C LYS A 2 -22.59 12.07 70.09
N THR A 3 -23.78 11.49 70.17
CA THR A 3 -24.31 10.46 69.25
C THR A 3 -24.54 10.95 67.85
N VAL A 4 -25.01 12.19 67.66
CA VAL A 4 -25.25 12.80 66.33
C VAL A 4 -23.95 13.07 65.60
N LYS A 5 -22.89 13.53 66.32
CA LYS A 5 -21.54 13.72 65.71
C LYS A 5 -20.90 12.40 65.29
N GLN A 6 -21.12 11.34 66.05
CA GLN A 6 -20.59 10.02 65.66
C GLN A 6 -21.29 9.48 64.45
N LEU A 7 -22.61 9.69 64.28
CA LEU A 7 -23.36 9.27 63.12
C LEU A 7 -22.94 10.04 61.85
N GLN A 8 -22.67 11.33 61.98
CA GLN A 8 -22.16 12.17 60.88
C GLN A 8 -20.73 11.77 60.45
N LEU A 9 -19.86 11.44 61.38
CA LEU A 9 -18.52 10.96 61.09
C LEU A 9 -18.57 9.57 60.39
N LEU A 10 -19.47 8.70 60.79
CA LEU A 10 -19.62 7.38 60.18
C LEU A 10 -20.18 7.52 58.75
N SER A 11 -21.15 8.37 58.49
CA SER A 11 -21.68 8.65 57.15
C SER A 11 -20.66 9.28 56.23
N LEU A 12 -19.79 10.15 56.74
CA LEU A 12 -18.71 10.74 55.95
C LEU A 12 -17.62 9.74 55.60
N ALA A 13 -17.28 8.82 56.54
CA ALA A 13 -16.35 7.73 56.28
C ALA A 13 -16.86 6.71 55.26
N VAL A 14 -18.14 6.37 55.28
CA VAL A 14 -18.79 5.50 54.29
C VAL A 14 -18.84 6.16 52.90
N MET A 15 -19.07 7.48 52.86
CA MET A 15 -19.07 8.26 51.63
C MET A 15 -17.66 8.34 51.00
N LEU A 16 -16.61 8.50 51.82
CA LEU A 16 -15.23 8.48 51.38
C LEU A 16 -14.79 7.11 50.87
N LEU A 17 -15.24 6.00 51.49
CA LEU A 17 -14.99 4.66 51.01
C LEU A 17 -15.72 4.33 49.68
N ALA A 18 -16.90 4.88 49.47
CA ALA A 18 -17.64 4.70 48.21
C ALA A 18 -16.95 5.41 47.01
N VAL A 19 -16.29 6.53 47.21
CA VAL A 19 -15.56 7.26 46.17
C VAL A 19 -14.28 6.54 45.75
N SER A 20 -13.64 5.79 46.68
CA SER A 20 -12.43 5.00 46.34
C SER A 20 -12.71 3.71 45.59
N ALA A 21 -13.95 3.21 45.61
CA ALA A 21 -14.33 1.96 44.92
C ALA A 21 -14.54 2.11 43.40
N CYS A 22 -14.62 3.35 42.87
CA CYS A 22 -14.79 3.62 41.44
C CYS A 22 -13.50 3.72 40.63
N GLN A 23 -12.32 3.48 41.23
CA GLN A 23 -11.09 3.29 40.45
C GLN A 23 -10.85 1.80 40.23
N SER A 24 -11.69 1.18 39.41
CA SER A 24 -11.33 -0.11 38.81
C SER A 24 -10.21 0.14 37.82
N LYS A 25 -8.96 -0.04 38.28
CA LYS A 25 -7.85 -0.20 37.33
C LYS A 25 -8.19 -1.39 36.44
N PRO A 26 -8.05 -1.27 35.11
CA PRO A 26 -8.20 -2.41 34.23
C PRO A 26 -7.22 -3.51 34.69
N LYS A 27 -7.71 -4.72 34.76
CA LYS A 27 -6.96 -5.86 35.32
C LYS A 27 -5.74 -6.27 34.49
N ASP A 28 -5.67 -5.85 33.24
CA ASP A 28 -4.61 -6.20 32.30
C ASP A 28 -4.27 -5.00 31.46
N GLY A 29 -3.22 -4.28 31.80
CA GLY A 29 -2.51 -3.36 30.91
C GLY A 29 -3.37 -2.31 30.20
N LEU A 30 -2.96 -1.93 29.05
CA LEU A 30 -3.52 -0.87 28.22
C LEU A 30 -4.97 -1.20 27.80
N THR A 31 -5.92 -0.32 28.18
CA THR A 31 -7.28 -0.36 27.61
C THR A 31 -7.23 0.07 26.15
N ASP A 32 -7.78 -0.73 25.25
CA ASP A 32 -7.95 -0.35 23.86
C ASP A 32 -8.88 0.87 23.76
N THR A 33 -8.36 1.98 23.27
CA THR A 33 -9.09 3.22 22.99
C THR A 33 -8.66 3.74 21.62
N TYR A 34 -9.22 4.88 21.17
CA TYR A 34 -8.78 5.51 19.91
C TYR A 34 -7.31 5.94 19.89
N THR A 35 -6.68 6.06 21.05
CA THR A 35 -5.32 6.61 21.21
C THR A 35 -4.40 5.73 22.07
N SER A 36 -4.84 4.54 22.41
CA SER A 36 -4.07 3.58 23.19
C SER A 36 -4.45 2.13 22.85
N GLY A 37 -3.53 1.21 23.05
CA GLY A 37 -3.69 -0.21 22.74
C GLY A 37 -2.77 -0.65 21.59
N VAL A 38 -2.79 -1.95 21.28
CA VAL A 38 -1.94 -2.52 20.21
C VAL A 38 -2.78 -3.27 19.21
N ILE A 39 -2.63 -2.92 17.93
CA ILE A 39 -3.31 -3.59 16.83
C ILE A 39 -2.31 -4.11 15.80
N ALA A 40 -2.51 -5.35 15.33
CA ALA A 40 -1.81 -5.88 14.17
C ALA A 40 -2.64 -5.61 12.90
N ILE A 41 -1.96 -5.13 11.85
CA ILE A 41 -2.55 -4.90 10.54
C ILE A 41 -1.76 -5.65 9.47
N ALA A 42 -2.37 -5.93 8.32
CA ALA A 42 -1.67 -6.41 7.14
C ALA A 42 -1.70 -5.34 6.04
N ALA A 43 -0.62 -5.21 5.30
CA ALA A 43 -0.58 -4.35 4.12
C ALA A 43 0.14 -5.07 2.98
N ASP A 44 -0.32 -4.83 1.75
CA ASP A 44 0.46 -5.22 0.58
C ASP A 44 1.84 -4.58 0.65
N GLU A 45 2.89 -5.37 0.40
CA GLU A 45 4.29 -4.92 0.50
C GLU A 45 4.58 -3.74 -0.41
N SER A 46 3.86 -3.62 -1.53
CA SER A 46 4.01 -2.45 -2.40
C SER A 46 3.66 -1.12 -1.73
N PHE A 47 2.95 -1.13 -0.60
CA PHE A 47 2.63 0.08 0.18
C PHE A 47 3.52 0.25 1.42
N GLN A 48 4.49 -0.62 1.65
CA GLN A 48 5.31 -0.60 2.86
C GLN A 48 5.87 0.79 3.20
N PRO A 49 6.50 1.55 2.28
CA PRO A 49 7.11 2.82 2.65
C PRO A 49 6.11 3.84 3.22
N ILE A 50 4.95 3.99 2.57
CA ILE A 50 3.95 4.96 2.99
C ILE A 50 3.20 4.49 4.25
N VAL A 51 2.88 3.21 4.35
CA VAL A 51 2.20 2.67 5.54
C VAL A 51 3.09 2.76 6.76
N GLN A 52 4.39 2.49 6.62
CA GLN A 52 5.32 2.62 7.74
C GLN A 52 5.45 4.06 8.21
N GLU A 53 5.52 5.02 7.28
CA GLU A 53 5.57 6.44 7.60
C GLU A 53 4.33 6.90 8.38
N GLU A 54 3.13 6.48 7.94
CA GLU A 54 1.87 6.79 8.64
C GLU A 54 1.81 6.15 10.03
N VAL A 55 2.31 4.92 10.18
CA VAL A 55 2.43 4.25 11.49
C VAL A 55 3.35 5.02 12.41
N ASP A 56 4.53 5.41 11.93
CA ASP A 56 5.53 6.14 12.72
C ASP A 56 4.97 7.51 13.17
N VAL A 57 4.23 8.20 12.30
CA VAL A 57 3.56 9.47 12.64
C VAL A 57 2.45 9.25 13.67
N PHE A 58 1.61 8.22 13.47
CA PHE A 58 0.53 7.92 14.41
C PHE A 58 1.05 7.57 15.81
N GLU A 59 2.05 6.69 15.91
CA GLU A 59 2.65 6.31 17.20
C GLU A 59 3.39 7.49 17.86
N GLY A 60 3.98 8.39 17.05
CA GLY A 60 4.57 9.63 17.55
C GLY A 60 3.55 10.59 18.16
N LEU A 61 2.33 10.65 17.59
CA LEU A 61 1.22 11.45 18.12
C LEU A 61 0.53 10.78 19.33
N PHE A 62 0.47 9.45 19.36
CA PHE A 62 -0.22 8.66 20.37
C PHE A 62 0.72 7.63 21.02
N PRO A 63 1.58 8.04 21.98
CA PRO A 63 2.63 7.17 22.54
C PRO A 63 2.12 5.94 23.30
N LEU A 64 0.82 5.85 23.57
CA LEU A 64 0.19 4.69 24.21
C LEU A 64 -0.45 3.74 23.18
N ALA A 65 -0.38 4.06 21.89
CA ALA A 65 -0.83 3.23 20.81
C ALA A 65 0.36 2.51 20.15
N GLY A 66 0.14 1.28 19.68
CA GLY A 66 1.10 0.51 18.91
C GLY A 66 0.42 -0.14 17.71
N ILE A 67 1.00 0.02 16.54
CA ILE A 67 0.56 -0.64 15.32
C ILE A 67 1.64 -1.60 14.87
N VAL A 68 1.32 -2.88 14.70
CA VAL A 68 2.24 -3.92 14.24
C VAL A 68 1.91 -4.27 12.80
N PRO A 69 2.53 -3.62 11.80
CA PRO A 69 2.28 -3.89 10.39
C PRO A 69 2.94 -5.20 9.96
N ARG A 70 2.21 -5.99 9.18
CA ARG A 70 2.72 -7.16 8.45
C ARG A 70 2.69 -6.84 6.96
N TYR A 71 3.86 -6.63 6.38
CA TYR A 71 4.02 -6.40 4.95
C TYR A 71 4.10 -7.75 4.24
N VAL A 72 3.05 -8.08 3.50
CA VAL A 72 2.85 -9.38 2.84
C VAL A 72 2.30 -9.15 1.44
N THR A 73 2.03 -10.20 0.68
CA THR A 73 1.34 -10.05 -0.61
C THR A 73 -0.12 -9.65 -0.41
N GLU A 74 -0.74 -8.96 -1.38
CA GLU A 74 -2.16 -8.57 -1.31
C GLU A 74 -3.07 -9.77 -1.03
N VAL A 75 -2.80 -10.91 -1.67
CA VAL A 75 -3.55 -12.14 -1.44
C VAL A 75 -3.43 -12.62 0.00
N GLU A 76 -2.25 -12.56 0.57
CA GLU A 76 -2.01 -12.96 1.96
C GLU A 76 -2.65 -11.97 2.94
N ALA A 77 -2.58 -10.65 2.69
CA ALA A 77 -3.22 -9.64 3.51
C ALA A 77 -4.74 -9.88 3.63
N VAL A 78 -5.40 -10.15 2.49
CA VAL A 78 -6.83 -10.50 2.47
C VAL A 78 -7.10 -11.83 3.19
N ASN A 79 -6.26 -12.83 3.00
CA ASN A 79 -6.40 -14.12 3.68
C ASN A 79 -6.26 -14.00 5.20
N LEU A 80 -5.36 -13.16 5.70
CA LEU A 80 -5.22 -12.89 7.14
C LEU A 80 -6.47 -12.21 7.71
N LEU A 81 -7.06 -11.27 6.95
CA LEU A 81 -8.33 -10.64 7.30
C LEU A 81 -9.49 -11.66 7.30
N LEU A 82 -9.59 -12.50 6.26
CA LEU A 82 -10.60 -13.55 6.15
C LEU A 82 -10.53 -14.58 7.28
N LYS A 83 -9.33 -14.89 7.77
CA LYS A 83 -9.10 -15.82 8.89
C LYS A 83 -9.31 -15.18 10.27
N ASP A 84 -9.72 -13.90 10.33
CA ASP A 84 -9.83 -13.11 11.55
C ASP A 84 -8.51 -13.06 12.38
N SER A 85 -7.39 -13.24 11.69
CA SER A 85 -6.06 -13.12 12.30
C SER A 85 -5.65 -11.67 12.50
N LEU A 86 -6.25 -10.75 11.74
CA LEU A 86 -6.08 -9.32 11.76
C LEU A 86 -7.43 -8.66 11.54
N ARG A 87 -7.56 -7.40 11.97
CA ARG A 87 -8.82 -6.64 11.84
C ARG A 87 -8.83 -5.65 10.69
N LEU A 88 -7.67 -5.31 10.14
CA LEU A 88 -7.50 -4.35 9.06
C LEU A 88 -6.47 -4.87 8.06
N ALA A 89 -6.81 -4.79 6.78
CA ALA A 89 -5.86 -4.97 5.69
C ALA A 89 -5.76 -3.69 4.86
N ILE A 90 -4.63 -3.47 4.19
CA ILE A 90 -4.41 -2.39 3.23
C ILE A 90 -4.13 -3.03 1.87
N THR A 91 -5.02 -2.76 0.90
CA THR A 91 -5.05 -3.42 -0.40
C THR A 91 -5.28 -2.43 -1.53
N SER A 92 -4.97 -2.79 -2.76
CA SER A 92 -5.25 -1.95 -3.92
C SER A 92 -6.57 -2.29 -4.62
N ARG A 93 -7.39 -3.14 -4.02
CA ARG A 93 -8.71 -3.53 -4.50
C ARG A 93 -9.72 -3.64 -3.37
N ARG A 94 -10.96 -3.63 -3.72
CA ARG A 94 -12.04 -4.05 -2.80
C ARG A 94 -12.04 -5.56 -2.62
N LEU A 95 -12.74 -6.01 -1.59
CA LEU A 95 -13.04 -7.43 -1.42
C LEU A 95 -13.91 -7.95 -2.57
N THR A 96 -13.69 -9.17 -3.00
CA THR A 96 -14.55 -9.79 -4.00
C THR A 96 -15.91 -10.15 -3.39
N PRO A 97 -16.96 -10.36 -4.20
CA PRO A 97 -18.25 -10.82 -3.68
C PRO A 97 -18.16 -12.10 -2.85
N GLU A 98 -17.28 -13.04 -3.22
CA GLU A 98 -17.04 -14.29 -2.49
C GLU A 98 -16.39 -14.04 -1.13
N GLU A 99 -15.43 -13.11 -1.07
CA GLU A 99 -14.78 -12.70 0.18
C GLU A 99 -15.78 -12.01 1.11
N VAL A 100 -16.60 -11.08 0.59
CA VAL A 100 -17.68 -10.46 1.35
C VAL A 100 -18.69 -11.49 1.86
N ASN A 101 -19.12 -12.44 1.02
CA ASN A 101 -20.03 -13.52 1.41
C ASN A 101 -19.43 -14.41 2.49
N SER A 102 -18.11 -14.65 2.44
CA SER A 102 -17.40 -15.40 3.50
C SER A 102 -17.46 -14.68 4.84
N PHE A 103 -17.38 -13.35 4.87
CA PHE A 103 -17.60 -12.57 6.11
C PHE A 103 -19.05 -12.62 6.56
N ASN A 104 -20.00 -12.38 5.66
CA ASN A 104 -21.43 -12.31 5.97
C ASN A 104 -21.94 -13.64 6.54
N SER A 105 -21.46 -14.78 6.05
CA SER A 105 -21.82 -16.12 6.56
C SER A 105 -21.44 -16.31 8.03
N ARG A 106 -20.44 -15.59 8.51
CA ARG A 106 -19.98 -15.57 9.90
C ARG A 106 -20.56 -14.39 10.69
N LYS A 107 -21.51 -13.64 10.12
CA LYS A 107 -22.14 -12.43 10.69
C LYS A 107 -21.15 -11.27 10.89
N PHE A 108 -20.09 -11.22 10.11
CA PHE A 108 -19.20 -10.09 10.00
C PHE A 108 -19.58 -9.28 8.76
N PHE A 109 -19.60 -7.96 8.87
CA PHE A 109 -19.99 -7.06 7.80
C PHE A 109 -18.83 -6.09 7.55
N PRO A 110 -17.84 -6.47 6.72
CA PRO A 110 -16.64 -5.66 6.53
C PRO A 110 -16.99 -4.31 5.92
N GLN A 111 -16.35 -3.26 6.38
CA GLN A 111 -16.38 -1.96 5.71
C GLN A 111 -15.13 -1.78 4.90
N GLU A 112 -15.29 -1.20 3.71
CA GLU A 112 -14.20 -0.96 2.78
C GLU A 112 -14.07 0.55 2.56
N ILE A 113 -13.04 1.13 3.13
CA ILE A 113 -12.79 2.58 3.06
C ILE A 113 -11.70 2.82 2.02
N LYS A 114 -11.98 3.66 1.01
CA LYS A 114 -10.92 4.18 0.15
C LYS A 114 -10.11 5.21 0.95
N ILE A 115 -8.83 4.91 1.18
CA ILE A 115 -7.96 5.75 2.03
C ILE A 115 -7.02 6.64 1.21
N ALA A 116 -6.61 6.21 0.00
CA ALA A 116 -5.69 6.97 -0.83
C ALA A 116 -5.79 6.61 -2.32
N THR A 117 -5.05 7.35 -3.14
CA THR A 117 -4.74 7.01 -4.53
C THR A 117 -3.23 6.87 -4.65
N ASP A 118 -2.77 5.76 -5.23
CA ASP A 118 -1.39 5.43 -5.52
C ASP A 118 -1.20 5.25 -7.03
N GLY A 119 0.01 5.04 -7.49
CA GLY A 119 0.33 4.72 -8.87
C GLY A 119 1.37 3.63 -8.99
N LEU A 120 1.35 2.91 -10.11
CA LEU A 120 2.47 2.08 -10.51
C LEU A 120 3.45 2.90 -11.33
N ALA A 121 4.73 2.77 -11.01
CA ALA A 121 5.80 3.41 -11.75
C ALA A 121 6.52 2.38 -12.64
N LEU A 122 6.81 2.78 -13.87
CA LEU A 122 7.78 2.10 -14.71
C LEU A 122 9.16 2.70 -14.46
N ILE A 123 10.12 1.87 -14.15
CA ILE A 123 11.51 2.28 -13.92
C ILE A 123 12.46 1.59 -14.89
N THR A 124 13.46 2.33 -15.33
CA THR A 124 14.55 1.83 -16.18
C THR A 124 15.89 2.20 -15.58
N ASN A 125 16.93 1.58 -16.09
CA ASN A 125 18.30 1.96 -15.75
C ASN A 125 18.58 3.42 -16.14
N ARG A 126 19.44 4.11 -15.41
CA ARG A 126 19.78 5.50 -15.67
C ARG A 126 20.47 5.74 -17.01
N GLU A 127 21.16 4.74 -17.53
CA GLU A 127 21.83 4.80 -18.83
C GLU A 127 20.85 4.60 -20.00
N ASN A 128 19.63 4.12 -19.73
CA ASN A 128 18.62 4.00 -20.77
C ASN A 128 18.08 5.40 -21.16
N PRO A 129 18.23 5.83 -22.42
CA PRO A 129 17.75 7.13 -22.87
C PRO A 129 16.24 7.18 -23.10
N ASP A 130 15.59 6.03 -23.24
CA ASP A 130 14.17 5.92 -23.58
C ASP A 130 13.31 6.16 -22.34
N THR A 131 12.50 7.22 -22.36
CA THR A 131 11.80 7.72 -21.16
C THR A 131 10.30 7.89 -21.31
N LEU A 132 9.76 7.77 -22.52
CA LEU A 132 8.34 7.98 -22.81
C LEU A 132 7.76 6.66 -23.35
N ILE A 133 6.63 6.21 -22.80
CA ILE A 133 5.99 4.96 -23.22
C ILE A 133 4.48 5.10 -23.14
N THR A 134 3.75 4.40 -24.02
CA THR A 134 2.30 4.34 -23.98
C THR A 134 1.80 3.13 -23.20
N VAL A 135 0.56 3.19 -22.68
CA VAL A 135 -0.10 2.03 -22.05
C VAL A 135 -0.22 0.86 -23.02
N ASN A 136 -0.40 1.11 -24.33
CA ASN A 136 -0.48 0.07 -25.34
C ASN A 136 0.87 -0.64 -25.56
N GLU A 137 1.97 0.10 -25.55
CA GLU A 137 3.32 -0.49 -25.62
C GLU A 137 3.64 -1.30 -24.38
N ILE A 138 3.32 -0.79 -23.19
CA ILE A 138 3.46 -1.53 -21.93
C ILE A 138 2.69 -2.85 -22.00
N ARG A 139 1.43 -2.82 -22.47
CA ARG A 139 0.63 -4.03 -22.67
C ARG A 139 1.29 -5.01 -23.63
N SER A 140 1.86 -4.50 -24.73
CA SER A 140 2.53 -5.33 -25.72
C SER A 140 3.77 -6.01 -25.17
N ILE A 141 4.55 -5.33 -24.32
CA ILE A 141 5.67 -5.91 -23.60
C ILE A 141 5.19 -6.97 -22.60
N LEU A 142 4.18 -6.61 -21.77
CA LEU A 142 3.64 -7.50 -20.73
C LEU A 142 3.10 -8.81 -21.29
N THR A 143 2.49 -8.75 -22.46
CA THR A 143 1.90 -9.93 -23.15
C THR A 143 2.91 -10.63 -24.08
N GLY A 144 4.15 -10.16 -24.18
CA GLY A 144 5.21 -10.76 -25.00
C GLY A 144 5.07 -10.52 -26.50
N LYS A 145 4.21 -9.59 -26.94
CA LYS A 145 4.08 -9.18 -28.35
C LYS A 145 5.26 -8.33 -28.79
N VAL A 146 5.85 -7.61 -27.85
CA VAL A 146 7.07 -6.81 -28.01
C VAL A 146 8.10 -7.37 -27.03
N THR A 147 9.27 -7.71 -27.53
CA THR A 147 10.33 -8.32 -26.74
C THR A 147 11.66 -7.57 -26.81
N GLN A 148 11.79 -6.67 -27.77
CA GLN A 148 13.01 -5.91 -28.00
C GLN A 148 12.77 -4.41 -27.95
N TRP A 149 13.73 -3.68 -27.39
CA TRP A 149 13.67 -2.21 -27.29
C TRP A 149 13.52 -1.52 -28.65
N LYS A 150 14.12 -2.06 -29.71
CA LYS A 150 14.03 -1.53 -31.07
C LYS A 150 12.64 -1.56 -31.68
N GLU A 151 11.77 -2.41 -31.19
CA GLU A 151 10.40 -2.49 -31.66
C GLU A 151 9.55 -1.28 -31.21
N ILE A 152 9.98 -0.63 -30.11
CA ILE A 152 9.35 0.59 -29.60
C ILE A 152 10.18 1.82 -29.97
N TYR A 153 11.50 1.73 -29.79
CA TYR A 153 12.44 2.81 -30.02
C TYR A 153 13.46 2.38 -31.11
N PRO A 154 13.20 2.69 -32.40
CA PRO A 154 14.06 2.20 -33.51
C PRO A 154 15.52 2.61 -33.40
N ALA A 155 15.82 3.74 -32.71
CA ALA A 155 17.18 4.22 -32.46
C ALA A 155 17.86 3.59 -31.22
N SER A 156 17.13 2.78 -30.45
CA SER A 156 17.67 2.17 -29.22
C SER A 156 18.82 1.23 -29.55
N ARG A 157 19.86 1.27 -28.71
CA ARG A 157 21.00 0.35 -28.76
C ARG A 157 20.85 -0.84 -27.82
N LEU A 158 19.78 -0.84 -27.03
CA LEU A 158 19.42 -1.94 -26.11
C LEU A 158 18.87 -3.14 -26.92
N LYS A 159 18.97 -4.31 -26.33
CA LYS A 159 18.56 -5.57 -26.98
C LYS A 159 17.16 -5.97 -26.49
N ASP A 160 17.08 -7.13 -25.86
CA ASP A 160 15.85 -7.71 -25.34
C ASP A 160 15.38 -6.91 -24.10
N ILE A 161 14.06 -6.76 -23.98
CA ILE A 161 13.48 -6.12 -22.80
C ILE A 161 13.42 -7.14 -21.68
N ARG A 162 14.02 -6.81 -20.53
CA ARG A 162 13.95 -7.60 -19.29
C ARG A 162 12.92 -7.00 -18.35
N LEU A 163 11.71 -7.49 -18.42
CA LEU A 163 10.63 -7.01 -17.57
C LEU A 163 10.61 -7.74 -16.22
N VAL A 164 10.59 -6.96 -15.13
CA VAL A 164 10.58 -7.50 -13.77
C VAL A 164 9.52 -6.84 -12.91
N PHE A 165 8.91 -7.64 -12.04
CA PHE A 165 7.98 -7.24 -10.99
C PHE A 165 8.51 -7.61 -9.60
N ASP A 166 7.84 -7.13 -8.57
CA ASP A 166 8.06 -7.51 -7.18
C ASP A 166 7.68 -8.98 -6.92
N ASN A 167 6.48 -9.27 -6.51
CA ASN A 167 6.01 -10.62 -6.20
C ASN A 167 4.85 -11.02 -7.13
N LYS A 168 4.83 -12.28 -7.58
CA LYS A 168 3.77 -12.78 -8.47
C LYS A 168 2.35 -12.67 -7.90
N ASN A 169 2.21 -12.61 -6.58
CA ASN A 169 0.93 -12.46 -5.89
C ASN A 169 0.71 -11.04 -5.36
N SER A 170 1.49 -10.06 -5.83
CA SER A 170 1.37 -8.67 -5.42
C SER A 170 0.20 -7.98 -6.12
N SER A 171 -0.23 -6.89 -5.54
CA SER A 171 -1.19 -5.97 -6.17
C SER A 171 -0.66 -5.36 -7.46
N THR A 172 0.66 -5.23 -7.60
CA THR A 172 1.34 -4.72 -8.81
C THR A 172 1.09 -5.63 -10.00
N VAL A 173 1.32 -6.94 -9.82
CA VAL A 173 1.07 -7.95 -10.86
C VAL A 173 -0.42 -8.05 -11.18
N ARG A 174 -1.30 -8.08 -10.18
CA ARG A 174 -2.74 -8.10 -10.40
C ARG A 174 -3.20 -6.88 -11.20
N PHE A 175 -2.77 -5.66 -10.83
CA PHE A 175 -3.12 -4.45 -11.59
C PHE A 175 -2.62 -4.52 -13.04
N ALA A 176 -1.42 -5.06 -13.27
CA ALA A 176 -0.89 -5.23 -14.62
C ALA A 176 -1.77 -6.16 -15.46
N VAL A 177 -2.22 -7.28 -14.90
CA VAL A 177 -3.12 -8.22 -15.59
C VAL A 177 -4.49 -7.58 -15.83
N ASP A 178 -5.13 -7.07 -14.79
CA ASP A 178 -6.52 -6.62 -14.84
C ASP A 178 -6.67 -5.32 -15.64
N SER A 179 -5.84 -4.31 -15.34
CA SER A 179 -6.00 -2.96 -15.85
C SER A 179 -5.18 -2.71 -17.11
N ILE A 180 -3.92 -3.13 -17.16
CA ILE A 180 -3.05 -2.88 -18.31
C ILE A 180 -3.32 -3.92 -19.41
N CYS A 181 -3.27 -5.21 -19.06
CA CYS A 181 -3.45 -6.31 -20.01
C CYS A 181 -4.93 -6.64 -20.31
N LYS A 182 -5.88 -6.01 -19.58
CA LYS A 182 -7.33 -6.24 -19.72
C LYS A 182 -7.69 -7.72 -19.58
N GLY A 183 -7.11 -8.41 -18.61
CA GLY A 183 -7.32 -9.83 -18.32
C GLY A 183 -6.47 -10.79 -19.16
N ALA A 184 -5.67 -10.31 -20.12
CA ALA A 184 -4.74 -11.18 -20.84
C ALA A 184 -3.59 -11.61 -19.93
N PRO A 185 -3.11 -12.87 -20.02
CA PRO A 185 -2.04 -13.36 -19.20
C PRO A 185 -0.72 -12.64 -19.52
N LEU A 186 0.15 -12.57 -18.52
CA LEU A 186 1.51 -12.09 -18.70
C LEU A 186 2.34 -13.13 -19.47
N SER A 187 3.31 -12.65 -20.23
CA SER A 187 4.31 -13.49 -20.91
C SER A 187 5.16 -14.27 -19.90
N ASP A 188 5.54 -15.49 -20.26
CA ASP A 188 6.47 -16.32 -19.47
C ASP A 188 7.87 -15.69 -19.31
N GLN A 189 8.20 -14.68 -20.13
CA GLN A 189 9.47 -13.94 -20.03
C GLN A 189 9.46 -12.91 -18.88
N VAL A 190 8.31 -12.59 -18.33
CA VAL A 190 8.16 -11.67 -17.20
C VAL A 190 8.66 -12.36 -15.93
N LYS A 191 9.61 -11.72 -15.24
CA LYS A 191 10.19 -12.27 -14.01
C LYS A 191 9.59 -11.57 -12.79
N ALA A 192 9.16 -12.35 -11.80
CA ALA A 192 8.87 -11.86 -10.47
C ALA A 192 10.09 -12.05 -9.57
N LEU A 193 10.48 -10.99 -8.89
CA LEU A 193 11.44 -11.01 -7.78
C LEU A 193 10.68 -11.24 -6.47
N LYS A 194 11.17 -10.78 -5.34
CA LYS A 194 10.47 -10.96 -4.06
C LYS A 194 9.88 -9.68 -3.53
N THR A 195 10.58 -8.56 -3.73
CA THR A 195 10.23 -7.25 -3.16
C THR A 195 10.44 -6.13 -4.17
N ASN A 196 9.78 -4.99 -3.94
CA ASN A 196 10.00 -3.78 -4.75
C ASN A 196 11.46 -3.29 -4.65
N ARG A 197 12.13 -3.45 -3.50
CA ARG A 197 13.55 -3.10 -3.35
C ARG A 197 14.44 -3.92 -4.28
N GLU A 198 14.21 -5.24 -4.38
CA GLU A 198 14.94 -6.11 -5.31
C GLU A 198 14.74 -5.70 -6.77
N VAL A 199 13.54 -5.18 -7.13
CA VAL A 199 13.29 -4.66 -8.49
C VAL A 199 14.15 -3.43 -8.75
N ILE A 200 14.22 -2.47 -7.82
CA ILE A 200 15.08 -1.29 -7.95
C ILE A 200 16.53 -1.71 -8.11
N ASP A 201 17.01 -2.62 -7.25
CA ASP A 201 18.40 -3.12 -7.28
C ASP A 201 18.72 -3.82 -8.60
N PHE A 202 17.79 -4.59 -9.15
CA PHE A 202 17.97 -5.27 -10.44
C PHE A 202 18.04 -4.27 -11.60
N VAL A 203 17.09 -3.34 -11.66
CA VAL A 203 17.00 -2.33 -12.73
C VAL A 203 18.21 -1.40 -12.71
N SER A 204 18.66 -0.98 -11.53
CA SER A 204 19.84 -0.11 -11.40
C SER A 204 21.14 -0.71 -11.98
N LYS A 205 21.22 -2.03 -12.05
CA LYS A 205 22.39 -2.79 -12.54
C LYS A 205 22.20 -3.39 -13.94
N THR A 206 21.00 -3.23 -14.54
CA THR A 206 20.64 -3.93 -15.78
C THR A 206 20.13 -2.92 -16.81
N PRO A 207 20.95 -2.48 -17.80
CA PRO A 207 20.59 -1.40 -18.72
C PRO A 207 19.33 -1.64 -19.55
N ASP A 208 19.04 -2.88 -19.90
CA ASP A 208 17.89 -3.31 -20.72
C ASP A 208 16.65 -3.71 -19.91
N ALA A 209 16.66 -3.49 -18.59
CA ALA A 209 15.55 -3.83 -17.72
C ALA A 209 14.46 -2.75 -17.66
N ILE A 210 13.22 -3.20 -17.55
CA ILE A 210 12.07 -2.41 -17.08
C ILE A 210 11.55 -3.04 -15.80
N GLY A 211 11.42 -2.24 -14.74
CA GLY A 211 10.76 -2.64 -13.51
C GLY A 211 9.40 -1.99 -13.38
N ILE A 212 8.43 -2.70 -12.80
CA ILE A 212 7.13 -2.14 -12.44
C ILE A 212 6.95 -2.29 -10.93
N ILE A 213 6.78 -1.16 -10.22
CA ILE A 213 6.73 -1.08 -8.76
C ILE A 213 5.70 -0.05 -8.28
N GLY A 214 5.37 -0.05 -7.00
CA GLY A 214 4.61 1.03 -6.38
C GLY A 214 5.42 2.35 -6.35
N VAL A 215 4.78 3.47 -6.68
CA VAL A 215 5.47 4.77 -6.75
C VAL A 215 6.07 5.20 -5.42
N ASN A 216 5.47 4.82 -4.32
CA ASN A 216 5.94 5.17 -2.97
C ASN A 216 7.35 4.62 -2.63
N TRP A 217 7.83 3.60 -3.35
CA TRP A 217 9.19 3.08 -3.25
C TRP A 217 10.25 3.98 -3.89
N LEU A 218 9.83 4.99 -4.65
CA LEU A 218 10.70 5.89 -5.40
C LEU A 218 10.89 7.26 -4.76
N SER A 219 10.25 7.53 -3.62
CA SER A 219 10.41 8.80 -2.91
C SER A 219 11.89 9.03 -2.55
N ASP A 220 12.42 10.20 -2.91
CA ASP A 220 13.75 10.62 -2.46
C ASP A 220 13.65 11.12 -1.01
N ARG A 221 14.10 10.29 -0.07
CA ARG A 221 14.07 10.62 1.36
C ARG A 221 14.94 11.83 1.74
N ASN A 222 15.82 12.27 0.86
CA ASN A 222 16.65 13.45 1.07
C ASN A 222 15.98 14.74 0.56
N ASP A 223 14.86 14.60 -0.16
CA ASP A 223 14.09 15.74 -0.63
C ASP A 223 12.94 16.04 0.35
N SER A 224 13.13 17.08 1.17
CA SER A 224 12.13 17.54 2.13
C SER A 224 10.82 18.03 1.49
N THR A 225 10.81 18.28 0.18
CA THR A 225 9.60 18.66 -0.55
C THR A 225 8.75 17.44 -0.95
N GLY A 226 9.33 16.23 -0.96
CA GLY A 226 8.68 15.02 -1.41
C GLY A 226 8.33 15.00 -2.91
N LEU A 227 8.90 15.91 -3.70
CA LEU A 227 8.57 16.09 -5.12
C LEU A 227 9.54 15.39 -6.08
N SER A 228 10.64 14.83 -5.57
CA SER A 228 11.63 14.14 -6.40
C SER A 228 11.62 12.63 -6.21
N PHE A 229 12.05 11.94 -7.27
CA PHE A 229 12.24 10.48 -7.24
C PHE A 229 13.70 10.14 -6.93
N SER A 230 13.89 8.97 -6.32
CA SER A 230 15.21 8.38 -6.09
C SER A 230 16.07 8.40 -7.35
N LYS A 231 17.34 8.75 -7.18
CA LYS A 231 18.33 8.82 -8.27
C LYS A 231 18.95 7.47 -8.63
N GLU A 232 18.51 6.38 -8.01
CA GLU A 232 19.03 5.02 -8.30
C GLU A 232 18.60 4.51 -9.68
N VAL A 233 17.40 4.89 -10.10
CA VAL A 233 16.78 4.49 -11.37
C VAL A 233 16.18 5.69 -12.09
N ARG A 234 15.69 5.49 -13.30
CA ARG A 234 14.96 6.49 -14.06
C ARG A 234 13.48 6.14 -14.11
N VAL A 235 12.61 7.07 -13.76
CA VAL A 235 11.16 6.90 -13.87
C VAL A 235 10.70 7.32 -15.26
N MET A 236 10.02 6.43 -15.95
CA MET A 236 9.41 6.71 -17.26
C MET A 236 8.15 7.55 -17.14
N SER A 237 7.89 8.37 -18.16
CA SER A 237 6.59 9.04 -18.33
C SER A 237 5.68 8.16 -19.17
N VAL A 238 4.42 8.02 -18.74
CA VAL A 238 3.42 7.14 -19.37
C VAL A 238 2.32 7.95 -20.02
N SER A 239 1.98 7.60 -21.25
CA SER A 239 0.89 8.20 -22.02
C SER A 239 -0.29 7.24 -22.18
N ALA A 240 -1.50 7.74 -22.01
CA ALA A 240 -2.73 7.02 -22.39
C ALA A 240 -3.04 7.07 -23.89
N ALA A 241 -2.39 7.95 -24.64
CA ALA A 241 -2.57 8.11 -26.08
C ALA A 241 -1.89 6.99 -26.88
N ASP A 242 -2.18 6.88 -28.16
CA ASP A 242 -1.56 5.88 -29.06
C ASP A 242 -0.08 6.15 -29.33
N LYS A 243 0.36 7.40 -29.17
CA LYS A 243 1.78 7.80 -29.29
C LYS A 243 2.18 8.67 -28.11
N ALA A 244 3.26 8.29 -27.45
CA ALA A 244 3.81 9.07 -26.35
C ALA A 244 4.60 10.30 -26.87
N THR A 245 4.30 11.47 -26.30
CA THR A 245 5.03 12.72 -26.52
C THR A 245 5.30 13.36 -25.14
N PRO A 246 6.24 14.32 -25.06
CA PRO A 246 6.47 15.02 -23.78
C PRO A 246 5.22 15.72 -23.22
N GLU A 247 4.30 16.16 -24.08
CA GLU A 247 3.11 16.93 -23.70
C GLU A 247 1.98 16.05 -23.19
N ASN A 248 1.94 14.76 -23.59
CA ASN A 248 0.86 13.83 -23.23
C ASN A 248 1.32 12.65 -22.35
N SER A 249 2.55 12.72 -21.86
CA SER A 249 3.15 11.65 -21.04
C SER A 249 3.47 12.18 -19.64
N PHE A 250 3.00 11.48 -18.64
CA PHE A 250 3.09 11.92 -17.25
C PHE A 250 3.93 10.95 -16.42
N LYS A 251 4.68 11.47 -15.47
CA LYS A 251 5.28 10.69 -14.38
C LYS A 251 4.28 10.59 -13.22
N PRO A 252 4.41 9.60 -12.34
CA PRO A 252 3.48 9.41 -11.23
C PRO A 252 3.68 10.43 -10.09
N TYR A 253 3.71 11.71 -10.42
CA TYR A 253 3.71 12.79 -9.42
C TYR A 253 2.32 12.93 -8.79
N GLN A 254 2.29 13.36 -7.55
CA GLN A 254 1.07 13.49 -6.75
C GLN A 254 -0.03 14.28 -7.45
N ALA A 255 0.33 15.38 -8.12
CA ALA A 255 -0.62 16.19 -8.88
C ALA A 255 -1.29 15.39 -10.02
N TYR A 256 -0.52 14.66 -10.81
CA TYR A 256 -1.05 13.88 -11.93
C TYR A 256 -1.85 12.64 -11.48
N LEU A 257 -1.53 12.07 -10.31
CA LEU A 257 -2.33 11.04 -9.69
C LEU A 257 -3.67 11.62 -9.20
N PHE A 258 -3.65 12.80 -8.61
CA PHE A 258 -4.84 13.48 -8.09
C PHE A 258 -5.80 13.91 -9.21
N TYR A 259 -5.28 14.51 -10.27
CA TYR A 259 -6.09 14.96 -11.41
C TYR A 259 -6.48 13.84 -12.37
N GLY A 260 -5.91 12.64 -12.23
CA GLY A 260 -6.20 11.50 -13.11
C GLY A 260 -5.46 11.53 -14.45
N ASP A 261 -4.45 12.37 -14.58
CA ASP A 261 -3.63 12.47 -15.81
C ASP A 261 -2.68 11.28 -15.95
N TYR A 262 -2.24 10.71 -14.83
CA TYR A 262 -1.37 9.54 -14.85
C TYR A 262 -2.17 8.24 -15.05
N PRO A 263 -1.94 7.49 -16.14
CA PRO A 263 -2.84 6.39 -16.52
C PRO A 263 -2.71 5.12 -15.68
N LEU A 264 -1.64 4.96 -14.90
CA LEU A 264 -1.44 3.79 -14.04
C LEU A 264 -1.75 4.08 -12.57
N ALA A 265 -2.73 4.97 -12.32
CA ALA A 265 -3.25 5.26 -11.00
C ALA A 265 -4.15 4.13 -10.48
N ARG A 266 -4.08 3.86 -9.18
CA ARG A 266 -4.90 2.86 -8.48
C ARG A 266 -5.39 3.39 -7.14
N SER A 267 -6.53 2.89 -6.67
CA SER A 267 -7.05 3.23 -5.34
C SER A 267 -6.45 2.31 -4.29
N ILE A 268 -6.23 2.84 -3.09
CA ILE A 268 -5.88 2.07 -1.89
C ILE A 268 -7.11 1.98 -1.00
N TYR A 269 -7.41 0.79 -0.55
CA TYR A 269 -8.54 0.48 0.32
C TYR A 269 -8.07 -0.10 1.65
N ALA A 270 -8.82 0.20 2.70
CA ALA A 270 -8.70 -0.43 4.00
C ALA A 270 -9.98 -1.20 4.31
N PRO A 271 -10.10 -2.49 3.93
CA PRO A 271 -11.14 -3.34 4.44
C PRO A 271 -10.89 -3.62 5.92
N VAL A 272 -11.93 -3.38 6.73
CA VAL A 272 -11.92 -3.54 8.18
C VAL A 272 -13.01 -4.53 8.58
N SER A 273 -12.65 -5.52 9.38
CA SER A 273 -13.61 -6.43 10.00
C SER A 273 -14.26 -5.75 11.21
N TYR A 274 -15.53 -5.36 11.07
CA TYR A 274 -16.30 -4.69 12.15
C TYR A 274 -16.84 -5.70 13.15
N THR A 275 -16.02 -6.17 14.07
CA THR A 275 -16.55 -6.96 15.18
C THR A 275 -16.30 -6.39 16.56
N HIS A 276 -15.41 -5.42 16.67
CA HIS A 276 -15.08 -4.80 17.96
C HIS A 276 -14.54 -3.39 17.75
N LEU A 277 -15.42 -2.44 17.56
CA LEU A 277 -15.17 -1.04 17.95
C LEU A 277 -15.97 -0.74 19.21
#